data_d429a8765c279552da2f9837e5228eba
#
_entry.id   d429a8765c279552da2f9837e5228eba
#
_cell.length_a   1.000
_cell.length_b   1.000
_cell.length_c   1.000
_cell.angle_alpha   90.00
_cell.angle_beta   90.00
_cell.angle_gamma   90.00
#
_symmetry.space_group_name_H-M   'P 1'
#
loop_
_entity.id
_entity.type
_entity.pdbx_description
1 polymer ?
#
loop_
_entity_poly.entity_id
_entity_poly.type
_entity_poly.pdbx_seq_one_letter_code
_entity_poly.pdbx_strand_id
1 'polypeptide(L)'
;MPTEATGPRMPKKLTVMRVAALRSRELTGRGIGKIHRAATADGADQSGLTALTLPVIANFAVDAAMAVALANTLFFAAASGESKVSVGLYLALTIAPFALIAPLIGPLLDRLQRGRRIAMATTFGLRVVLALLIMANVSWDEAAKQLNYDPWVLYPCALGLLVLSKSFGVLKSAVTPRVVPPTIDLPRVNSRLTMFGLVGGTIIGGAIAGLIEILLAKALPFHLPGAMLWLAIVAAAGAYLCMRIPSWVEVTEGEIPTTFTYHGEPAPSSVPEHEGVLGSAKDGAKGLAAKMRQPLGRKVVAGLWGNGTIRILTGFLTLFIAFYAKAQQTANPDEGGFTQLLLIGAVGAAAGVGNALGNGIGTRLELKNPPTIVVGSTAACFVVAVLAAIFGNVLAACIAALVASGTSAIGKVCLDSSIQDDLPDESRASAFGRSETVLQLSWVFGASLGVLLPPYLWLGFTVVSVLLGIGLLQTIMTWRGSSLVPGLGGRRPDHAMPTMAFAAPTTDRLRAHPRTERATGPSGAPTRAQPQTYSPRDRGGHTSHPGHRPDHSGKH
;
A
#
# COMPACT_ATOMS: atom_id res chain seq x y z
N MET A 1 50.43 51.20 -34.76
CA MET A 1 49.11 50.86 -34.35
C MET A 1 49.18 50.30 -32.95
N PRO A 2 48.66 50.96 -31.91
CA PRO A 2 48.69 50.46 -30.54
C PRO A 2 47.52 49.52 -30.29
N THR A 3 47.84 48.36 -29.75
CA THR A 3 46.90 47.33 -29.27
C THR A 3 46.18 47.85 -28.02
N GLU A 4 44.85 48.00 -28.12
CA GLU A 4 44.00 48.29 -26.97
C GLU A 4 44.02 47.12 -25.98
N ALA A 5 44.54 47.39 -24.79
CA ALA A 5 44.46 46.52 -23.64
C ALA A 5 43.02 46.49 -23.10
N THR A 6 42.30 45.39 -23.31
CA THR A 6 40.98 45.12 -22.68
C THR A 6 41.20 44.97 -21.16
N GLY A 7 40.86 46.02 -20.41
CA GLY A 7 40.88 46.00 -18.95
C GLY A 7 39.89 44.98 -18.36
N PRO A 8 40.12 44.51 -17.13
CA PRO A 8 39.25 43.47 -16.49
C PRO A 8 37.84 44.01 -16.34
N ARG A 9 36.88 43.31 -16.97
CA ARG A 9 35.44 43.59 -16.84
C ARG A 9 35.03 43.44 -15.38
N MET A 10 34.62 44.54 -14.72
CA MET A 10 34.05 44.49 -13.37
C MET A 10 32.89 43.52 -13.30
N PRO A 11 32.82 42.68 -12.27
CA PRO A 11 31.68 41.74 -12.10
C PRO A 11 30.39 42.56 -11.94
N LYS A 12 29.37 42.23 -12.74
CA LYS A 12 28.05 42.85 -12.68
C LYS A 12 27.50 42.77 -11.25
N LYS A 13 27.15 43.91 -10.65
CA LYS A 13 26.52 44.00 -9.31
C LYS A 13 25.34 43.01 -9.22
N LEU A 14 25.43 42.08 -8.28
CA LEU A 14 24.37 41.10 -8.04
C LEU A 14 23.17 41.80 -7.42
N THR A 15 22.09 41.93 -8.14
CA THR A 15 20.82 42.43 -7.62
C THR A 15 20.25 41.44 -6.59
N VAL A 16 19.62 41.94 -5.52
CA VAL A 16 19.02 41.12 -4.44
C VAL A 16 18.15 39.99 -5.00
N MET A 17 17.36 40.26 -6.05
CA MET A 17 16.58 39.27 -6.78
C MET A 17 17.41 38.16 -7.41
N ARG A 18 18.57 38.49 -7.94
CA ARG A 18 19.49 37.54 -8.59
C ARG A 18 20.18 36.65 -7.56
N VAL A 19 20.55 37.22 -6.41
CA VAL A 19 21.09 36.47 -5.26
C VAL A 19 20.02 35.52 -4.68
N ALA A 20 18.79 36.00 -4.53
CA ALA A 20 17.68 35.19 -4.08
C ALA A 20 17.36 34.01 -5.06
N ALA A 21 17.37 34.29 -6.37
CA ALA A 21 17.18 33.26 -7.40
C ALA A 21 18.33 32.25 -7.45
N LEU A 22 19.56 32.66 -7.25
CA LEU A 22 20.71 31.74 -7.18
C LEU A 22 20.65 30.90 -5.91
N ARG A 23 20.33 31.50 -4.76
CA ARG A 23 20.16 30.76 -3.49
C ARG A 23 19.00 29.79 -3.53
N SER A 24 17.87 30.18 -4.10
CA SER A 24 16.73 29.27 -4.26
C SER A 24 17.08 28.09 -5.17
N ARG A 25 17.78 28.35 -6.29
CA ARG A 25 18.27 27.30 -7.21
C ARG A 25 19.28 26.35 -6.53
N GLU A 26 20.18 26.89 -5.71
CA GLU A 26 21.16 26.09 -4.95
C GLU A 26 20.48 25.25 -3.86
N LEU A 27 19.55 25.84 -3.10
CA LEU A 27 18.77 25.11 -2.08
C LEU A 27 17.88 24.04 -2.71
N THR A 28 17.24 24.34 -3.84
CA THR A 28 16.44 23.37 -4.60
C THR A 28 17.33 22.25 -5.14
N GLY A 29 18.50 22.58 -5.72
CA GLY A 29 19.45 21.58 -6.21
C GLY A 29 20.01 20.69 -5.09
N ARG A 30 20.32 21.25 -3.92
CA ARG A 30 20.75 20.50 -2.72
C ARG A 30 19.60 19.63 -2.18
N GLY A 31 18.37 20.14 -2.19
CA GLY A 31 17.15 19.39 -1.80
C GLY A 31 16.91 18.20 -2.72
N ILE A 32 16.88 18.44 -4.03
CA ILE A 32 16.72 17.39 -5.04
C ILE A 32 17.84 16.34 -4.94
N GLY A 33 19.11 16.76 -4.76
CA GLY A 33 20.23 15.85 -4.59
C GLY A 33 20.15 14.99 -3.32
N LYS A 34 19.58 15.53 -2.22
CA LYS A 34 19.30 14.74 -1.00
C LYS A 34 18.17 13.74 -1.21
N ILE A 35 17.09 14.17 -1.87
CA ILE A 35 15.95 13.30 -2.20
C ILE A 35 16.39 12.17 -3.14
N HIS A 36 17.16 12.49 -4.17
CA HIS A 36 17.69 11.49 -5.11
C HIS A 36 18.60 10.48 -4.39
N ARG A 37 19.53 10.95 -3.56
CA ARG A 37 20.38 10.07 -2.75
C ARG A 37 19.58 9.20 -1.79
N ALA A 38 18.54 9.75 -1.17
CA ALA A 38 17.63 8.97 -0.31
C ALA A 38 16.81 7.96 -1.12
N ALA A 39 16.43 8.26 -2.36
CA ALA A 39 15.67 7.37 -3.23
C ALA A 39 16.51 6.22 -3.81
N THR A 40 17.81 6.43 -4.01
CA THR A 40 18.75 5.43 -4.56
C THR A 40 19.59 4.73 -3.50
N ALA A 41 19.47 5.13 -2.21
CA ALA A 41 20.22 4.51 -1.12
C ALA A 41 19.88 3.03 -0.96
N ASP A 42 20.80 2.28 -0.37
CA ASP A 42 20.62 0.89 0.02
C ASP A 42 20.37 -0.08 -1.18
N GLY A 43 20.89 0.23 -2.38
CA GLY A 43 20.73 -0.61 -3.58
C GLY A 43 19.34 -0.53 -4.23
N ALA A 44 18.55 0.51 -3.91
CA ALA A 44 17.19 0.68 -4.41
C ALA A 44 17.07 0.83 -5.93
N ASP A 45 18.09 1.34 -6.60
CA ASP A 45 18.17 1.47 -8.06
C ASP A 45 18.36 0.10 -8.74
N GLN A 46 19.17 -0.78 -8.16
CA GLN A 46 19.43 -2.12 -8.67
C GLN A 46 18.25 -3.08 -8.44
N SER A 47 17.54 -2.94 -7.30
CA SER A 47 16.39 -3.77 -6.97
C SER A 47 15.10 -3.39 -7.70
N GLY A 48 15.06 -2.25 -8.42
CA GLY A 48 13.85 -1.70 -9.04
C GLY A 48 12.96 -0.90 -8.09
N LEU A 49 13.35 -0.72 -6.82
CA LEU A 49 12.58 0.05 -5.83
C LEU A 49 12.46 1.53 -6.23
N THR A 50 13.53 2.11 -6.78
CA THR A 50 13.49 3.50 -7.29
C THR A 50 12.47 3.63 -8.42
N ALA A 51 12.38 2.66 -9.32
CA ALA A 51 11.39 2.65 -10.40
C ALA A 51 9.95 2.56 -9.87
N LEU A 52 9.70 1.84 -8.76
CA LEU A 52 8.40 1.79 -8.09
C LEU A 52 8.09 3.06 -7.30
N THR A 53 9.09 3.75 -6.76
CA THR A 53 8.90 4.97 -5.94
C THR A 53 8.23 6.09 -6.73
N LEU A 54 8.58 6.28 -8.00
CA LEU A 54 8.02 7.35 -8.84
C LEU A 54 6.51 7.18 -9.12
N PRO A 55 5.98 6.01 -9.55
CA PRO A 55 4.55 5.79 -9.64
C PRO A 55 3.81 5.97 -8.32
N VAL A 56 4.44 5.61 -7.18
CA VAL A 56 3.84 5.85 -5.86
C VAL A 56 3.71 7.35 -5.59
N ILE A 57 4.73 8.15 -5.85
CA ILE A 57 4.64 9.62 -5.74
C ILE A 57 3.54 10.16 -6.65
N ALA A 58 3.46 9.68 -7.90
CA ALA A 58 2.42 10.08 -8.84
C ALA A 58 1.01 9.72 -8.33
N ASN A 59 0.83 8.54 -7.72
CA ASN A 59 -0.46 8.15 -7.12
C ASN A 59 -0.89 9.13 -6.01
N PHE A 60 0.00 9.46 -5.10
CA PHE A 60 -0.29 10.41 -4.02
C PHE A 60 -0.58 11.83 -4.57
N ALA A 61 0.12 12.26 -5.64
CA ALA A 61 -0.12 13.53 -6.29
C ALA A 61 -1.48 13.58 -7.01
N VAL A 62 -1.88 12.50 -7.67
CA VAL A 62 -3.20 12.34 -8.28
C VAL A 62 -4.30 12.40 -7.22
N ASP A 63 -4.14 11.70 -6.09
CA ASP A 63 -5.10 11.71 -5.00
C ASP A 63 -5.21 13.11 -4.36
N ALA A 64 -4.09 13.83 -4.21
CA ALA A 64 -4.09 15.20 -3.71
C ALA A 64 -4.74 16.19 -4.70
N ALA A 65 -4.46 16.05 -6.01
CA ALA A 65 -5.10 16.87 -7.05
C ALA A 65 -6.61 16.65 -7.11
N MET A 66 -7.05 15.39 -6.96
CA MET A 66 -8.47 15.05 -6.86
C MET A 66 -9.10 15.72 -5.62
N ALA A 67 -8.44 15.68 -4.47
CA ALA A 67 -8.93 16.31 -3.25
C ALA A 67 -9.07 17.83 -3.43
N VAL A 68 -8.11 18.49 -4.09
CA VAL A 68 -8.18 19.93 -4.41
C VAL A 68 -9.35 20.24 -5.34
N ALA A 69 -9.49 19.50 -6.44
CA ALA A 69 -10.55 19.70 -7.42
C ALA A 69 -11.95 19.50 -6.84
N LEU A 70 -12.10 18.50 -5.98
CA LEU A 70 -13.38 18.12 -5.39
C LEU A 70 -13.68 18.81 -4.06
N ALA A 71 -12.73 19.57 -3.50
CA ALA A 71 -12.89 20.22 -2.19
C ALA A 71 -14.15 21.10 -2.11
N ASN A 72 -14.48 21.82 -3.19
CA ASN A 72 -15.65 22.68 -3.25
C ASN A 72 -16.93 21.99 -3.74
N THR A 73 -16.84 20.76 -4.27
CA THR A 73 -17.98 20.10 -4.94
C THR A 73 -18.55 18.94 -4.15
N LEU A 74 -17.75 17.92 -3.87
CA LEU A 74 -18.23 16.69 -3.24
C LEU A 74 -18.66 16.85 -1.78
N PHE A 75 -17.94 17.67 -1.02
CA PHE A 75 -18.25 17.88 0.39
C PHE A 75 -19.29 18.97 0.61
N PHE A 76 -19.42 19.93 -0.30
CA PHE A 76 -20.25 21.11 -0.11
C PHE A 76 -21.59 21.03 -0.87
N ALA A 77 -21.64 20.45 -2.07
CA ALA A 77 -22.89 20.29 -2.81
C ALA A 77 -23.87 19.29 -2.15
N ALA A 78 -23.37 18.20 -1.62
CA ALA A 78 -24.19 17.25 -0.87
C ALA A 78 -24.78 17.83 0.43
N ALA A 79 -24.26 18.96 0.89
CA ALA A 79 -24.65 19.60 2.12
C ALA A 79 -25.54 20.83 1.93
N SER A 80 -25.72 21.34 0.69
CA SER A 80 -26.33 22.63 0.45
C SER A 80 -27.84 22.63 0.24
N GLY A 81 -28.58 21.57 0.54
CA GLY A 81 -30.04 21.71 0.51
C GLY A 81 -30.86 20.45 0.32
N GLU A 82 -30.26 19.30 0.20
CA GLU A 82 -31.02 18.06 0.04
C GLU A 82 -31.26 17.34 1.38
N SER A 83 -32.34 16.58 1.45
CA SER A 83 -32.71 15.81 2.64
C SER A 83 -31.60 14.84 3.06
N LYS A 84 -31.47 14.53 4.36
CA LYS A 84 -30.53 13.53 4.90
C LYS A 84 -30.61 12.19 4.17
N VAL A 85 -31.77 11.86 3.62
CA VAL A 85 -32.01 10.62 2.86
C VAL A 85 -31.31 10.69 1.49
N SER A 86 -31.37 11.82 0.79
CA SER A 86 -30.67 12.00 -0.50
C SER A 86 -29.18 11.95 -0.34
N VAL A 87 -28.63 12.59 0.71
CA VAL A 87 -27.20 12.53 1.06
C VAL A 87 -26.78 11.09 1.43
N GLY A 88 -27.58 10.39 2.23
CA GLY A 88 -27.36 8.99 2.61
C GLY A 88 -27.40 8.05 1.40
N LEU A 89 -28.39 8.21 0.52
CA LEU A 89 -28.51 7.43 -0.72
C LEU A 89 -27.34 7.72 -1.67
N TYR A 90 -26.95 8.97 -1.76
CA TYR A 90 -25.84 9.43 -2.58
C TYR A 90 -24.49 8.81 -2.14
N LEU A 91 -24.26 8.82 -0.84
CA LEU A 91 -23.07 8.21 -0.23
C LEU A 91 -23.12 6.69 -0.23
N ALA A 92 -24.29 6.10 -0.03
CA ALA A 92 -24.48 4.67 -0.22
C ALA A 92 -24.16 4.27 -1.67
N LEU A 93 -24.61 5.03 -2.66
CA LEU A 93 -24.29 4.83 -4.07
C LEU A 93 -22.78 5.02 -4.36
N THR A 94 -22.12 5.91 -3.63
CA THR A 94 -20.67 6.15 -3.74
C THR A 94 -19.85 5.07 -3.05
N ILE A 95 -20.31 4.55 -1.92
CA ILE A 95 -19.60 3.57 -1.09
C ILE A 95 -19.94 2.13 -1.50
N ALA A 96 -21.19 1.86 -1.90
CA ALA A 96 -21.65 0.51 -2.25
C ALA A 96 -20.84 -0.14 -3.38
N PRO A 97 -20.54 0.53 -4.51
CA PRO A 97 -19.67 -0.04 -5.54
C PRO A 97 -18.26 -0.33 -5.03
N PHE A 98 -17.73 0.51 -4.12
CA PHE A 98 -16.42 0.29 -3.51
C PHE A 98 -16.44 -0.93 -2.59
N ALA A 99 -17.47 -1.08 -1.75
CA ALA A 99 -17.66 -2.24 -0.90
C ALA A 99 -17.86 -3.53 -1.71
N LEU A 100 -18.47 -3.44 -2.89
CA LEU A 100 -18.66 -4.56 -3.81
C LEU A 100 -17.39 -4.91 -4.58
N ILE A 101 -16.66 -3.90 -5.07
CA ILE A 101 -15.47 -4.07 -5.92
C ILE A 101 -14.24 -4.44 -5.09
N ALA A 102 -14.08 -3.90 -3.88
CA ALA A 102 -12.91 -4.17 -3.03
C ALA A 102 -12.71 -5.67 -2.72
N PRO A 103 -13.73 -6.48 -2.39
CA PRO A 103 -13.57 -7.93 -2.23
C PRO A 103 -13.17 -8.64 -3.53
N LEU A 104 -13.55 -8.08 -4.70
CA LEU A 104 -13.23 -8.66 -6.02
C LEU A 104 -11.82 -8.32 -6.47
N ILE A 105 -11.23 -7.21 -5.99
CA ILE A 105 -9.87 -6.79 -6.37
C ILE A 105 -8.85 -7.88 -6.00
N GLY A 106 -8.92 -8.44 -4.79
CA GLY A 106 -8.01 -9.51 -4.36
C GLY A 106 -8.03 -10.74 -5.28
N PRO A 107 -9.19 -11.41 -5.46
CA PRO A 107 -9.32 -12.55 -6.37
C PRO A 107 -9.01 -12.23 -7.83
N LEU A 108 -9.32 -11.01 -8.29
CA LEU A 108 -9.00 -10.57 -9.64
C LEU A 108 -7.48 -10.44 -9.83
N LEU A 109 -6.78 -9.90 -8.84
CA LEU A 109 -5.33 -9.78 -8.84
C LEU A 109 -4.63 -11.13 -8.72
N ASP A 110 -5.18 -12.08 -7.94
CA ASP A 110 -4.67 -13.45 -7.86
C ASP A 110 -4.77 -14.17 -9.24
N ARG A 111 -5.72 -13.77 -10.09
CA ARG A 111 -5.85 -14.27 -11.47
C ARG A 111 -4.90 -13.59 -12.46
N LEU A 112 -4.39 -12.40 -12.14
CA LEU A 112 -3.41 -11.69 -12.95
C LEU A 112 -2.01 -12.27 -12.69
N GLN A 113 -1.77 -13.47 -13.23
CA GLN A 113 -0.48 -14.15 -13.14
C GLN A 113 0.63 -13.44 -13.94
N ARG A 114 0.26 -12.57 -14.89
CA ARG A 114 1.19 -11.75 -15.71
C ARG A 114 0.60 -10.37 -15.89
N GLY A 115 1.48 -9.35 -16.04
CA GLY A 115 1.03 -8.00 -16.40
C GLY A 115 0.66 -7.10 -15.23
N ARG A 116 1.17 -7.32 -14.01
CA ARG A 116 0.95 -6.41 -12.86
C ARG A 116 1.35 -4.98 -13.16
N ARG A 117 2.45 -4.79 -13.89
CA ARG A 117 2.95 -3.50 -14.36
C ARG A 117 1.94 -2.83 -15.29
N ILE A 118 1.37 -3.60 -16.25
CA ILE A 118 0.33 -3.14 -17.15
C ILE A 118 -0.93 -2.79 -16.37
N ALA A 119 -1.35 -3.64 -15.41
CA ALA A 119 -2.50 -3.36 -14.57
C ALA A 119 -2.33 -2.05 -13.76
N MET A 120 -1.13 -1.80 -13.20
CA MET A 120 -0.81 -0.52 -12.56
C MET A 120 -0.91 0.65 -13.53
N ALA A 121 -0.35 0.54 -14.74
CA ALA A 121 -0.44 1.55 -15.78
C ALA A 121 -1.89 1.80 -16.21
N THR A 122 -2.71 0.75 -16.33
CA THR A 122 -4.14 0.85 -16.68
C THR A 122 -4.92 1.63 -15.62
N THR A 123 -4.61 1.46 -14.30
CA THR A 123 -5.27 2.27 -13.26
C THR A 123 -5.02 3.77 -13.47
N PHE A 124 -3.83 4.15 -13.88
CA PHE A 124 -3.50 5.53 -14.21
C PHE A 124 -4.14 5.98 -15.53
N GLY A 125 -4.09 5.16 -16.58
CA GLY A 125 -4.70 5.48 -17.87
C GLY A 125 -6.20 5.74 -17.78
N LEU A 126 -6.91 4.91 -17.02
CA LEU A 126 -8.33 5.11 -16.75
C LEU A 126 -8.59 6.40 -15.95
N ARG A 127 -7.70 6.78 -15.01
CA ARG A 127 -7.84 8.07 -14.31
C ARG A 127 -7.67 9.27 -15.24
N VAL A 128 -6.80 9.18 -16.26
CA VAL A 128 -6.71 10.22 -17.30
C VAL A 128 -8.05 10.37 -18.00
N VAL A 129 -8.65 9.25 -18.43
CA VAL A 129 -9.95 9.27 -19.12
C VAL A 129 -11.04 9.88 -18.23
N LEU A 130 -11.13 9.46 -16.97
CA LEU A 130 -12.12 9.99 -16.02
C LEU A 130 -11.91 11.49 -15.74
N ALA A 131 -10.67 11.95 -15.59
CA ALA A 131 -10.37 13.36 -15.40
C ALA A 131 -10.78 14.20 -16.61
N LEU A 132 -10.48 13.74 -17.83
CA LEU A 132 -10.89 14.41 -19.06
C LEU A 132 -12.43 14.43 -19.20
N LEU A 133 -13.11 13.36 -18.80
CA LEU A 133 -14.56 13.31 -18.81
C LEU A 133 -15.18 14.32 -17.85
N ILE A 134 -14.62 14.48 -16.64
CA ILE A 134 -15.04 15.53 -15.70
C ILE A 134 -14.78 16.91 -16.30
N MET A 135 -13.59 17.13 -16.89
CA MET A 135 -13.23 18.42 -17.51
C MET A 135 -14.16 18.79 -18.68
N ALA A 136 -14.62 17.82 -19.45
CA ALA A 136 -15.53 18.04 -20.58
C ALA A 136 -16.96 18.42 -20.14
N ASN A 137 -17.31 18.20 -18.88
CA ASN A 137 -18.64 18.45 -18.32
C ASN A 137 -18.59 19.48 -17.16
N VAL A 138 -17.76 20.51 -17.32
CA VAL A 138 -17.65 21.63 -16.38
C VAL A 138 -18.15 22.91 -17.06
N SER A 139 -18.85 23.73 -16.31
CA SER A 139 -19.29 25.06 -16.73
C SER A 139 -18.83 26.13 -15.73
N TRP A 140 -18.68 27.35 -16.17
CA TRP A 140 -18.37 28.47 -15.30
C TRP A 140 -19.68 29.15 -14.86
N ASP A 141 -19.85 29.30 -13.55
CA ASP A 141 -20.96 30.04 -12.96
C ASP A 141 -20.51 31.49 -12.68
N GLU A 142 -21.03 32.44 -13.47
CA GLU A 142 -20.69 33.86 -13.35
C GLU A 142 -21.19 34.47 -12.03
N ALA A 143 -22.33 33.99 -11.51
CA ALA A 143 -22.93 34.52 -10.28
C ALA A 143 -22.13 34.07 -9.04
N ALA A 144 -21.76 32.81 -8.99
CA ALA A 144 -21.00 32.24 -7.88
C ALA A 144 -19.47 32.38 -8.05
N LYS A 145 -18.97 32.80 -9.23
CA LYS A 145 -17.55 32.89 -9.61
C LYS A 145 -16.78 31.60 -9.30
N GLN A 146 -17.38 30.46 -9.66
CA GLN A 146 -16.82 29.14 -9.42
C GLN A 146 -17.12 28.18 -10.57
N LEU A 147 -16.33 27.10 -10.63
CA LEU A 147 -16.59 26.00 -11.55
C LEU A 147 -17.77 25.17 -11.04
N ASN A 148 -18.74 24.97 -11.92
CA ASN A 148 -19.90 24.12 -11.67
C ASN A 148 -19.74 22.82 -12.48
N TYR A 149 -19.76 21.70 -11.78
CA TYR A 149 -19.60 20.36 -12.35
C TYR A 149 -20.97 19.69 -12.45
N ASP A 150 -21.23 19.02 -13.58
CA ASP A 150 -22.41 18.16 -13.70
C ASP A 150 -22.36 17.02 -12.68
N PRO A 151 -23.28 16.95 -11.71
CA PRO A 151 -23.28 15.91 -10.68
C PRO A 151 -23.34 14.50 -11.25
N TRP A 152 -24.09 14.27 -12.33
CA TRP A 152 -24.26 12.96 -12.94
C TRP A 152 -22.97 12.41 -13.56
N VAL A 153 -22.04 13.28 -13.95
CA VAL A 153 -20.71 12.90 -14.45
C VAL A 153 -19.70 12.90 -13.33
N LEU A 154 -19.71 13.94 -12.49
CA LEU A 154 -18.74 14.13 -11.42
C LEU A 154 -18.69 12.95 -10.46
N TYR A 155 -19.85 12.53 -9.95
CA TYR A 155 -19.87 11.52 -8.88
C TYR A 155 -19.44 10.11 -9.33
N PRO A 156 -19.93 9.57 -10.46
CA PRO A 156 -19.45 8.30 -10.95
C PRO A 156 -17.96 8.33 -11.30
N CYS A 157 -17.48 9.43 -11.88
CA CYS A 157 -16.07 9.58 -12.22
C CYS A 157 -15.19 9.72 -10.98
N ALA A 158 -15.59 10.51 -9.97
CA ALA A 158 -14.88 10.64 -8.71
C ALA A 158 -14.80 9.30 -7.97
N LEU A 159 -15.91 8.54 -7.95
CA LEU A 159 -15.90 7.17 -7.44
C LEU A 159 -14.91 6.28 -8.21
N GLY A 160 -14.93 6.35 -9.53
CA GLY A 160 -13.98 5.62 -10.38
C GLY A 160 -12.53 5.98 -10.05
N LEU A 161 -12.22 7.27 -9.90
CA LEU A 161 -10.89 7.76 -9.49
C LEU A 161 -10.46 7.17 -8.15
N LEU A 162 -11.34 7.16 -7.14
CA LEU A 162 -11.09 6.56 -5.83
C LEU A 162 -10.82 5.04 -5.93
N VAL A 163 -11.68 4.30 -6.65
CA VAL A 163 -11.53 2.85 -6.84
C VAL A 163 -10.19 2.55 -7.51
N LEU A 164 -9.82 3.29 -8.55
CA LEU A 164 -8.55 3.09 -9.26
C LEU A 164 -7.35 3.43 -8.40
N SER A 165 -7.44 4.46 -7.52
CA SER A 165 -6.41 4.77 -6.53
C SER A 165 -6.18 3.60 -5.56
N LYS A 166 -7.26 3.02 -5.04
CA LYS A 166 -7.17 1.88 -4.12
C LYS A 166 -6.69 0.61 -4.83
N SER A 167 -7.11 0.39 -6.08
CA SER A 167 -6.62 -0.72 -6.91
C SER A 167 -5.12 -0.62 -7.16
N PHE A 168 -4.59 0.58 -7.44
CA PHE A 168 -3.15 0.82 -7.51
C PHE A 168 -2.46 0.47 -6.19
N GLY A 169 -3.03 0.86 -5.03
CA GLY A 169 -2.49 0.54 -3.70
C GLY A 169 -2.35 -0.97 -3.48
N VAL A 170 -3.36 -1.76 -3.88
CA VAL A 170 -3.32 -3.22 -3.78
C VAL A 170 -2.27 -3.82 -4.72
N LEU A 171 -2.22 -3.37 -5.99
CA LEU A 171 -1.19 -3.78 -6.95
C LEU A 171 0.22 -3.44 -6.46
N LYS A 172 0.43 -2.23 -5.94
CA LYS A 172 1.68 -1.82 -5.32
C LYS A 172 2.09 -2.78 -4.20
N SER A 173 1.15 -3.14 -3.31
CA SER A 173 1.44 -4.05 -2.19
C SER A 173 1.85 -5.45 -2.67
N ALA A 174 1.31 -5.93 -3.78
CA ALA A 174 1.69 -7.19 -4.40
C ALA A 174 3.06 -7.14 -5.14
N VAL A 175 3.45 -5.95 -5.63
CA VAL A 175 4.73 -5.75 -6.35
C VAL A 175 5.88 -5.44 -5.39
N THR A 176 5.62 -4.71 -4.29
CA THR A 176 6.65 -4.23 -3.38
C THR A 176 7.59 -5.34 -2.87
N PRO A 177 7.13 -6.54 -2.44
CA PRO A 177 8.05 -7.59 -1.96
C PRO A 177 9.11 -8.01 -2.97
N ARG A 178 8.82 -7.87 -4.27
CA ARG A 178 9.70 -8.28 -5.37
C ARG A 178 10.80 -7.27 -5.70
N VAL A 179 10.66 -6.02 -5.24
CA VAL A 179 11.63 -4.94 -5.45
C VAL A 179 12.38 -4.56 -4.19
N VAL A 180 12.22 -5.33 -3.10
CA VAL A 180 12.94 -5.11 -1.83
C VAL A 180 14.42 -5.39 -2.04
N PRO A 181 15.32 -4.42 -1.78
CA PRO A 181 16.76 -4.69 -1.76
C PRO A 181 17.14 -5.66 -0.64
N PRO A 182 18.17 -6.48 -0.81
CA PRO A 182 18.59 -7.44 0.23
C PRO A 182 19.12 -6.78 1.52
N THR A 183 19.39 -5.48 1.47
CA THR A 183 19.96 -4.69 2.56
C THR A 183 18.94 -4.09 3.52
N ILE A 184 17.65 -4.07 3.16
CA ILE A 184 16.58 -3.46 3.98
C ILE A 184 15.34 -4.34 4.01
N ASP A 185 14.61 -4.25 5.12
CA ASP A 185 13.38 -5.01 5.34
C ASP A 185 12.18 -4.39 4.62
N LEU A 186 11.22 -5.22 4.26
CA LEU A 186 9.98 -4.80 3.59
C LEU A 186 9.19 -3.72 4.35
N PRO A 187 9.05 -3.78 5.70
CA PRO A 187 8.41 -2.70 6.46
C PRO A 187 9.07 -1.34 6.27
N ARG A 188 10.41 -1.30 6.25
CA ARG A 188 11.17 -0.06 5.98
C ARG A 188 10.95 0.44 4.56
N VAL A 189 10.90 -0.47 3.58
CA VAL A 189 10.58 -0.13 2.19
C VAL A 189 9.19 0.50 2.08
N ASN A 190 8.16 -0.10 2.70
CA ASN A 190 6.80 0.43 2.68
C ASN A 190 6.71 1.80 3.36
N SER A 191 7.35 1.99 4.51
CA SER A 191 7.42 3.30 5.19
C SER A 191 8.12 4.34 4.32
N ARG A 192 9.22 3.97 3.66
CA ARG A 192 9.97 4.84 2.73
C ARG A 192 9.11 5.25 1.53
N LEU A 193 8.43 4.31 0.87
CA LEU A 193 7.49 4.60 -0.23
C LEU A 193 6.37 5.55 0.20
N THR A 194 5.81 5.34 1.40
CA THR A 194 4.77 6.20 1.95
C THR A 194 5.29 7.62 2.23
N MET A 195 6.49 7.76 2.81
CA MET A 195 7.09 9.07 3.07
C MET A 195 7.38 9.83 1.77
N PHE A 196 7.93 9.18 0.74
CA PHE A 196 8.13 9.82 -0.56
C PHE A 196 6.79 10.20 -1.22
N GLY A 197 5.78 9.34 -1.11
CA GLY A 197 4.42 9.63 -1.57
C GLY A 197 3.82 10.85 -0.87
N LEU A 198 3.90 10.88 0.47
CA LEU A 198 3.36 11.98 1.27
C LEU A 198 4.04 13.31 0.96
N VAL A 199 5.37 13.36 0.98
CA VAL A 199 6.13 14.59 0.75
C VAL A 199 6.08 15.01 -0.72
N GLY A 200 6.44 14.12 -1.64
CA GLY A 200 6.53 14.42 -3.07
C GLY A 200 5.15 14.52 -3.73
N GLY A 201 4.25 13.59 -3.41
CA GLY A 201 2.93 13.53 -4.00
C GLY A 201 1.93 14.44 -3.30
N THR A 202 1.63 14.18 -2.02
CA THR A 202 0.55 14.92 -1.34
C THR A 202 0.92 16.38 -1.09
N ILE A 203 2.10 16.66 -0.49
CA ILE A 203 2.45 18.04 -0.12
C ILE A 203 2.82 18.84 -1.37
N ILE A 204 3.85 18.39 -2.12
CA ILE A 204 4.34 19.15 -3.28
C ILE A 204 3.35 19.06 -4.43
N GLY A 205 2.88 17.87 -4.79
CA GLY A 205 1.92 17.66 -5.88
C GLY A 205 0.58 18.33 -5.62
N GLY A 206 0.09 18.29 -4.36
CA GLY A 206 -1.13 18.97 -3.93
C GLY A 206 -1.00 20.49 -3.95
N ALA A 207 0.15 21.04 -3.51
CA ALA A 207 0.41 22.48 -3.60
C ALA A 207 0.45 22.97 -5.06
N ILE A 208 1.07 22.18 -5.96
CA ILE A 208 1.06 22.49 -7.40
C ILE A 208 -0.37 22.42 -7.96
N ALA A 209 -1.17 21.41 -7.59
CA ALA A 209 -2.57 21.32 -8.00
C ALA A 209 -3.37 22.54 -7.57
N GLY A 210 -3.23 22.97 -6.31
CA GLY A 210 -3.90 24.15 -5.78
C GLY A 210 -3.48 25.43 -6.49
N LEU A 211 -2.20 25.60 -6.77
CA LEU A 211 -1.69 26.74 -7.51
C LEU A 211 -2.24 26.78 -8.95
N ILE A 212 -2.21 25.66 -9.65
CA ILE A 212 -2.72 25.55 -11.03
C ILE A 212 -4.24 25.78 -11.04
N GLU A 213 -4.99 25.28 -10.04
CA GLU A 213 -6.43 25.55 -9.89
C GLU A 213 -6.71 27.04 -9.77
N ILE A 214 -6.01 27.74 -8.87
CA ILE A 214 -6.20 29.19 -8.69
C ILE A 214 -5.86 29.95 -9.98
N LEU A 215 -4.78 29.59 -10.66
CA LEU A 215 -4.34 30.25 -11.88
C LEU A 215 -5.32 30.03 -13.03
N LEU A 216 -5.73 28.79 -13.30
CA LEU A 216 -6.53 28.45 -14.47
C LEU A 216 -8.02 28.69 -14.26
N ALA A 217 -8.53 28.45 -13.03
CA ALA A 217 -9.96 28.63 -12.76
C ALA A 217 -10.33 30.08 -12.43
N LYS A 218 -9.46 30.83 -11.75
CA LYS A 218 -9.80 32.14 -11.20
C LYS A 218 -9.03 33.32 -11.80
N ALA A 219 -7.74 33.16 -12.11
CA ALA A 219 -6.89 34.27 -12.54
C ALA A 219 -6.88 34.47 -14.06
N LEU A 220 -7.11 33.40 -14.84
CA LEU A 220 -7.14 33.47 -16.31
C LEU A 220 -8.58 33.42 -16.84
N PRO A 221 -8.84 34.03 -18.01
CA PRO A 221 -10.19 34.10 -18.59
C PRO A 221 -10.73 32.78 -19.13
N PHE A 222 -9.91 31.72 -19.07
CA PHE A 222 -10.30 30.42 -19.63
C PHE A 222 -11.18 29.58 -18.71
N HIS A 223 -11.22 29.88 -17.42
CA HIS A 223 -12.01 29.19 -16.40
C HIS A 223 -11.92 27.64 -16.49
N LEU A 224 -10.67 27.11 -16.62
CA LEU A 224 -10.43 25.69 -16.75
C LEU A 224 -10.19 25.04 -15.37
N PRO A 225 -10.65 23.79 -15.13
CA PRO A 225 -10.41 23.04 -13.90
C PRO A 225 -8.93 22.61 -13.81
N GLY A 226 -8.11 23.49 -13.25
CA GLY A 226 -6.66 23.36 -13.24
C GLY A 226 -6.16 22.13 -12.46
N ALA A 227 -6.81 21.83 -11.34
CA ALA A 227 -6.45 20.65 -10.54
C ALA A 227 -6.76 19.33 -11.27
N MET A 228 -7.87 19.27 -12.04
CA MET A 228 -8.18 18.11 -12.89
C MET A 228 -7.21 17.98 -14.05
N LEU A 229 -6.80 19.10 -14.65
CA LEU A 229 -5.76 19.09 -15.69
C LEU A 229 -4.43 18.56 -15.12
N TRP A 230 -4.01 19.04 -13.94
CA TRP A 230 -2.83 18.55 -13.27
C TRP A 230 -2.94 17.07 -12.94
N LEU A 231 -4.10 16.62 -12.45
CA LEU A 231 -4.39 15.19 -12.21
C LEU A 231 -4.17 14.38 -13.50
N ALA A 232 -4.74 14.79 -14.62
CA ALA A 232 -4.61 14.09 -15.90
C ALA A 232 -3.14 13.99 -16.35
N ILE A 233 -2.37 15.08 -16.23
CA ILE A 233 -0.94 15.11 -16.59
C ILE A 233 -0.14 14.15 -15.70
N VAL A 234 -0.33 14.22 -14.38
CA VAL A 234 0.39 13.36 -13.43
C VAL A 234 -0.02 11.90 -13.60
N ALA A 235 -1.31 11.63 -13.86
CA ALA A 235 -1.77 10.27 -14.14
C ALA A 235 -1.15 9.72 -15.45
N ALA A 236 -1.08 10.51 -16.52
CA ALA A 236 -0.40 10.09 -17.75
C ALA A 236 1.08 9.80 -17.52
N ALA A 237 1.77 10.66 -16.76
CA ALA A 237 3.15 10.42 -16.34
C ALA A 237 3.26 9.15 -15.46
N GLY A 238 2.32 8.93 -14.54
CA GLY A 238 2.25 7.74 -13.69
C GLY A 238 2.08 6.45 -14.50
N ALA A 239 1.23 6.45 -15.52
CA ALA A 239 1.07 5.33 -16.43
C ALA A 239 2.39 4.99 -17.15
N TYR A 240 3.07 5.99 -17.67
CA TYR A 240 4.39 5.82 -18.30
C TYR A 240 5.42 5.29 -17.29
N LEU A 241 5.47 5.84 -16.08
CA LEU A 241 6.40 5.40 -15.03
C LEU A 241 6.15 3.95 -14.59
N CYS A 242 4.91 3.48 -14.57
CA CYS A 242 4.60 2.07 -14.30
C CYS A 242 5.24 1.14 -15.34
N MET A 243 5.30 1.55 -16.60
CA MET A 243 5.95 0.76 -17.65
C MET A 243 7.49 0.75 -17.56
N ARG A 244 8.08 1.69 -16.78
CA ARG A 244 9.51 1.72 -16.46
C ARG A 244 9.91 0.76 -15.33
N ILE A 245 8.94 0.20 -14.60
CA ILE A 245 9.20 -0.84 -13.60
C ILE A 245 9.80 -2.06 -14.33
N PRO A 246 10.84 -2.71 -13.77
CA PRO A 246 11.48 -3.87 -14.42
C PRO A 246 10.48 -5.00 -14.74
N SER A 247 10.63 -5.64 -15.90
CA SER A 247 9.70 -6.68 -16.37
C SER A 247 9.74 -7.97 -15.54
N TRP A 248 10.85 -8.27 -14.90
CA TRP A 248 10.97 -9.46 -14.03
C TRP A 248 10.00 -9.44 -12.83
N VAL A 249 9.48 -8.27 -12.46
CA VAL A 249 8.43 -8.14 -11.43
C VAL A 249 7.11 -8.80 -11.83
N GLU A 250 6.87 -9.01 -13.13
CA GLU A 250 5.66 -9.64 -13.67
C GLU A 250 5.67 -11.17 -13.61
N VAL A 251 6.83 -11.78 -13.37
CA VAL A 251 6.95 -13.25 -13.29
C VAL A 251 6.35 -13.73 -11.97
N THR A 252 5.22 -14.45 -12.06
CA THR A 252 4.48 -14.99 -10.93
C THR A 252 4.59 -16.52 -10.82
N GLU A 253 5.49 -17.13 -11.59
CA GLU A 253 5.74 -18.56 -11.52
C GLU A 253 6.20 -18.93 -10.11
N GLY A 254 5.50 -19.91 -9.50
CA GLY A 254 5.77 -20.34 -8.12
C GLY A 254 5.02 -19.58 -7.02
N GLU A 255 4.17 -18.57 -7.34
CA GLU A 255 3.36 -17.92 -6.31
C GLU A 255 2.26 -18.84 -5.78
N ILE A 256 2.17 -18.95 -4.46
CA ILE A 256 1.16 -19.75 -3.74
C ILE A 256 0.10 -18.81 -3.16
N PRO A 257 -1.20 -18.96 -3.49
CA PRO A 257 -2.27 -18.15 -2.92
C PRO A 257 -2.41 -18.36 -1.41
N THR A 258 -2.67 -17.29 -0.64
CA THR A 258 -2.95 -17.36 0.79
C THR A 258 -4.44 -17.45 1.10
N THR A 259 -4.83 -17.94 2.29
CA THR A 259 -6.21 -17.95 2.79
C THR A 259 -6.28 -17.40 4.20
N PHE A 260 -7.41 -16.78 4.56
CA PHE A 260 -7.66 -16.33 5.93
C PHE A 260 -8.07 -17.46 6.87
N THR A 261 -8.61 -18.54 6.32
CA THR A 261 -9.11 -19.68 7.07
C THR A 261 -8.24 -20.91 6.83
N TYR A 262 -7.97 -21.66 7.89
CA TYR A 262 -7.39 -22.99 7.79
C TYR A 262 -8.54 -23.98 7.55
N HIS A 263 -8.56 -24.57 6.37
CA HIS A 263 -9.38 -25.75 6.11
C HIS A 263 -8.49 -26.96 6.44
N GLY A 264 -8.72 -27.58 7.60
CA GLY A 264 -8.00 -28.78 8.01
C GLY A 264 -7.98 -29.82 6.88
N GLU A 265 -6.96 -30.68 6.85
CA GLU A 265 -6.97 -31.84 5.97
C GLU A 265 -8.29 -32.60 6.18
N PRO A 266 -9.04 -32.89 5.11
CA PRO A 266 -10.10 -33.88 5.25
C PRO A 266 -9.44 -35.13 5.79
N ALA A 267 -9.98 -35.68 6.89
CA ALA A 267 -9.57 -36.98 7.40
C ALA A 267 -9.53 -37.95 6.20
N PRO A 268 -8.51 -38.82 6.11
CA PRO A 268 -8.47 -39.78 5.02
C PRO A 268 -9.78 -40.56 5.05
N SER A 269 -10.68 -40.24 4.12
CA SER A 269 -11.92 -40.97 3.93
C SER A 269 -11.52 -42.37 3.50
N SER A 270 -11.73 -43.31 4.40
CA SER A 270 -11.77 -44.71 4.11
C SER A 270 -12.71 -44.98 2.93
N VAL A 271 -12.15 -45.60 1.89
CA VAL A 271 -12.81 -46.28 0.77
C VAL A 271 -13.31 -45.37 -0.38
N PRO A 272 -12.83 -45.59 -1.61
CA PRO A 272 -13.33 -44.91 -2.80
C PRO A 272 -14.61 -45.60 -3.25
N GLU A 273 -15.74 -44.94 -3.06
CA GLU A 273 -16.95 -45.24 -3.80
C GLU A 273 -16.77 -44.77 -5.25
N HIS A 274 -17.13 -45.63 -6.17
CA HIS A 274 -16.99 -45.46 -7.61
C HIS A 274 -17.81 -44.28 -8.13
N GLU A 275 -17.23 -43.11 -8.25
CA GLU A 275 -17.78 -42.02 -9.05
C GLU A 275 -16.92 -41.80 -10.30
N GLY A 276 -17.59 -41.53 -11.43
CA GLY A 276 -17.02 -41.55 -12.75
C GLY A 276 -15.81 -40.62 -12.93
N VAL A 277 -14.89 -41.01 -13.80
CA VAL A 277 -13.57 -40.44 -14.06
C VAL A 277 -13.55 -38.91 -14.27
N LEU A 278 -14.65 -38.29 -14.69
CA LEU A 278 -14.81 -36.84 -14.90
C LEU A 278 -15.12 -36.05 -13.59
N GLY A 279 -15.83 -36.66 -12.65
CA GLY A 279 -16.09 -36.10 -11.32
C GLY A 279 -14.80 -36.06 -10.47
N SER A 280 -14.06 -37.16 -10.47
CA SER A 280 -12.82 -37.34 -9.73
C SER A 280 -11.71 -36.37 -10.15
N ALA A 281 -11.62 -36.01 -11.44
CA ALA A 281 -10.64 -35.04 -11.94
C ALA A 281 -10.94 -33.60 -11.46
N LYS A 282 -12.23 -33.25 -11.34
CA LYS A 282 -12.67 -31.91 -10.91
C LYS A 282 -12.56 -31.73 -9.39
N ASP A 283 -12.81 -32.78 -8.64
CA ASP A 283 -12.68 -32.77 -7.17
C ASP A 283 -11.21 -32.96 -6.74
N GLY A 284 -10.43 -33.72 -7.49
CA GLY A 284 -8.99 -33.79 -7.35
C GLY A 284 -8.31 -32.45 -7.61
N ALA A 285 -8.72 -31.71 -8.64
CA ALA A 285 -8.21 -30.39 -8.93
C ALA A 285 -8.61 -29.36 -7.85
N LYS A 286 -9.86 -29.43 -7.32
CA LYS A 286 -10.31 -28.60 -6.20
C LYS A 286 -9.57 -28.94 -4.90
N GLY A 287 -9.37 -30.21 -4.60
CA GLY A 287 -8.59 -30.68 -3.45
C GLY A 287 -7.14 -30.27 -3.53
N LEU A 288 -6.51 -30.37 -4.71
CA LEU A 288 -5.15 -29.93 -4.96
C LEU A 288 -5.01 -28.40 -4.84
N ALA A 289 -5.95 -27.64 -5.39
CA ALA A 289 -6.01 -26.19 -5.25
C ALA A 289 -6.25 -25.74 -3.79
N ALA A 290 -6.99 -26.50 -3.00
CA ALA A 290 -7.17 -26.24 -1.57
C ALA A 290 -5.90 -26.56 -0.76
N LYS A 291 -5.18 -27.64 -1.12
CA LYS A 291 -3.88 -27.99 -0.52
C LYS A 291 -2.76 -27.01 -0.84
N MET A 292 -2.85 -26.32 -1.99
CA MET A 292 -1.84 -25.30 -2.40
C MET A 292 -2.03 -23.92 -1.75
N ARG A 293 -3.11 -23.72 -0.97
CA ARG A 293 -3.37 -22.43 -0.32
C ARG A 293 -2.74 -22.39 1.06
N GLN A 294 -1.92 -21.36 1.31
CA GLN A 294 -1.25 -21.18 2.60
C GLN A 294 -2.13 -20.38 3.58
N PRO A 295 -2.52 -20.95 4.74
CA PRO A 295 -3.26 -20.20 5.74
C PRO A 295 -2.36 -19.17 6.43
N LEU A 296 -2.93 -18.00 6.76
CA LEU A 296 -2.25 -16.95 7.52
C LEU A 296 -2.06 -17.38 8.97
N GLY A 297 -0.89 -17.10 9.52
CA GLY A 297 -0.57 -17.37 10.91
C GLY A 297 -1.27 -16.41 11.88
N ARG A 298 -1.28 -16.77 13.15
CA ARG A 298 -1.93 -16.01 14.25
C ARG A 298 -1.43 -14.56 14.35
N LYS A 299 -0.12 -14.35 14.19
CA LYS A 299 0.49 -13.01 14.26
C LYS A 299 -0.05 -12.09 13.16
N VAL A 300 -0.16 -12.60 11.94
CA VAL A 300 -0.69 -11.87 10.79
C VAL A 300 -2.18 -11.55 10.98
N VAL A 301 -2.97 -12.54 11.43
CA VAL A 301 -4.42 -12.36 11.63
C VAL A 301 -4.70 -11.39 12.78
N ALA A 302 -3.95 -11.45 13.88
CA ALA A 302 -4.05 -10.46 14.96
C ALA A 302 -3.66 -9.06 14.48
N GLY A 303 -2.58 -8.94 13.70
CA GLY A 303 -2.17 -7.70 13.04
C GLY A 303 -3.24 -7.13 12.13
N LEU A 304 -3.93 -8.00 11.39
CA LEU A 304 -5.02 -7.61 10.49
C LEU A 304 -6.26 -7.11 11.24
N TRP A 305 -6.68 -7.79 12.32
CA TRP A 305 -7.78 -7.34 13.17
C TRP A 305 -7.50 -5.98 13.81
N GLY A 306 -6.31 -5.80 14.42
CA GLY A 306 -5.94 -4.53 15.05
C GLY A 306 -5.85 -3.39 14.04
N ASN A 307 -5.17 -3.59 12.91
CA ASN A 307 -5.11 -2.59 11.86
C ASN A 307 -6.48 -2.27 11.25
N GLY A 308 -7.31 -3.28 10.98
CA GLY A 308 -8.68 -3.10 10.50
C GLY A 308 -9.48 -2.22 11.46
N THR A 309 -9.37 -2.49 12.77
CA THR A 309 -10.02 -1.69 13.81
C THR A 309 -9.56 -0.24 13.79
N ILE A 310 -8.24 0.02 13.68
CA ILE A 310 -7.69 1.38 13.57
C ILE A 310 -8.20 2.06 12.28
N ARG A 311 -8.30 1.31 11.18
CA ARG A 311 -8.82 1.82 9.90
C ARG A 311 -10.29 2.23 9.96
N ILE A 312 -11.11 1.60 10.79
CA ILE A 312 -12.49 2.04 11.04
C ILE A 312 -12.48 3.46 11.60
N LEU A 313 -11.64 3.76 12.60
CA LEU A 313 -11.54 5.11 13.17
C LEU A 313 -11.05 6.14 12.16
N THR A 314 -10.01 5.83 11.38
CA THR A 314 -9.50 6.77 10.38
C THR A 314 -10.51 7.04 9.26
N GLY A 315 -11.25 6.02 8.81
CA GLY A 315 -12.34 6.17 7.85
C GLY A 315 -13.48 7.02 8.41
N PHE A 316 -13.93 6.72 9.62
CA PHE A 316 -14.95 7.49 10.32
C PHE A 316 -14.59 8.98 10.42
N LEU A 317 -13.40 9.29 10.93
CA LEU A 317 -12.93 10.67 11.08
C LEU A 317 -12.93 11.43 9.75
N THR A 318 -12.55 10.77 8.65
CA THR A 318 -12.44 11.42 7.34
C THR A 318 -13.77 12.03 6.88
N LEU A 319 -14.87 11.32 7.02
CA LEU A 319 -16.18 11.80 6.57
C LEU A 319 -16.98 12.46 7.70
N PHE A 320 -16.94 11.91 8.90
CA PHE A 320 -17.70 12.45 10.03
C PHE A 320 -17.36 13.91 10.34
N ILE A 321 -16.06 14.26 10.33
CA ILE A 321 -15.61 15.64 10.59
C ILE A 321 -16.07 16.60 9.50
N ALA A 322 -16.10 16.17 8.24
CA ALA A 322 -16.60 16.99 7.13
C ALA A 322 -18.10 17.31 7.32
N PHE A 323 -18.91 16.30 7.71
CA PHE A 323 -20.34 16.50 7.98
C PHE A 323 -20.58 17.30 9.25
N TYR A 324 -19.79 17.08 10.29
CA TYR A 324 -19.84 17.90 11.51
C TYR A 324 -19.54 19.37 11.22
N ALA A 325 -18.45 19.65 10.50
CA ALA A 325 -18.07 21.01 10.14
C ALA A 325 -19.15 21.72 9.30
N LYS A 326 -19.82 20.99 8.40
CA LYS A 326 -20.94 21.51 7.63
C LYS A 326 -22.17 21.77 8.50
N ALA A 327 -22.51 20.88 9.42
CA ALA A 327 -23.62 21.08 10.33
C ALA A 327 -23.40 22.34 11.20
N GLN A 328 -22.17 22.59 11.65
CA GLN A 328 -21.82 23.80 12.38
C GLN A 328 -21.99 25.08 11.54
N GLN A 329 -21.56 25.04 10.27
CA GLN A 329 -21.76 26.16 9.36
C GLN A 329 -23.25 26.46 9.11
N THR A 330 -24.09 25.41 9.00
CA THR A 330 -25.52 25.57 8.80
C THR A 330 -26.21 26.12 10.05
N ALA A 331 -25.73 25.77 11.24
CA ALA A 331 -26.24 26.26 12.51
C ALA A 331 -25.82 27.71 12.80
N ASN A 332 -24.64 28.13 12.34
CA ASN A 332 -24.08 29.49 12.56
C ASN A 332 -23.65 30.11 11.22
N PRO A 333 -24.59 30.58 10.39
CA PRO A 333 -24.29 31.15 9.07
C PRO A 333 -23.34 32.34 9.11
N ASP A 334 -23.37 33.11 10.20
CA ASP A 334 -22.59 34.34 10.40
C ASP A 334 -21.08 34.08 10.60
N GLU A 335 -20.69 32.86 11.03
CA GLU A 335 -19.28 32.49 11.22
C GLU A 335 -18.52 32.20 9.91
N GLY A 336 -19.23 32.12 8.79
CA GLY A 336 -18.68 31.99 7.45
C GLY A 336 -18.02 30.65 7.13
N GLY A 337 -17.72 30.44 5.85
CA GLY A 337 -17.04 29.20 5.36
C GLY A 337 -15.60 29.02 5.86
N PHE A 338 -15.00 30.06 6.44
CA PHE A 338 -13.65 30.00 7.00
C PHE A 338 -13.56 29.09 8.23
N THR A 339 -14.55 29.15 9.14
CA THR A 339 -14.60 28.27 10.34
C THR A 339 -14.71 26.81 9.95
N GLN A 340 -15.52 26.49 8.93
CA GLN A 340 -15.62 25.13 8.41
C GLN A 340 -14.27 24.63 7.84
N LEU A 341 -13.61 25.47 7.04
CA LEU A 341 -12.30 25.13 6.47
C LEU A 341 -11.25 24.94 7.57
N LEU A 342 -11.28 25.76 8.61
CA LEU A 342 -10.40 25.66 9.76
C LEU A 342 -10.59 24.34 10.52
N LEU A 343 -11.84 23.92 10.76
CA LEU A 343 -12.18 22.67 11.44
C LEU A 343 -11.66 21.45 10.67
N ILE A 344 -11.98 21.38 9.36
CA ILE A 344 -11.51 20.28 8.50
C ILE A 344 -9.98 20.31 8.38
N GLY A 345 -9.42 21.52 8.22
CA GLY A 345 -7.98 21.73 8.10
C GLY A 345 -7.22 21.34 9.36
N ALA A 346 -7.73 21.67 10.55
CA ALA A 346 -7.09 21.33 11.83
C ALA A 346 -7.04 19.82 12.05
N VAL A 347 -8.17 19.12 11.85
CA VAL A 347 -8.23 17.66 11.99
C VAL A 347 -7.41 16.97 10.90
N GLY A 348 -7.45 17.47 9.66
CA GLY A 348 -6.63 16.97 8.55
C GLY A 348 -5.13 17.15 8.80
N ALA A 349 -4.72 18.31 9.32
CA ALA A 349 -3.33 18.57 9.69
C ALA A 349 -2.87 17.66 10.84
N ALA A 350 -3.70 17.48 11.87
CA ALA A 350 -3.42 16.54 12.96
C ALA A 350 -3.24 15.10 12.44
N ALA A 351 -4.10 14.65 11.55
CA ALA A 351 -3.98 13.34 10.88
C ALA A 351 -2.70 13.25 10.04
N GLY A 352 -2.37 14.29 9.28
CA GLY A 352 -1.14 14.37 8.48
C GLY A 352 0.13 14.27 9.32
N VAL A 353 0.18 15.04 10.41
CA VAL A 353 1.29 14.99 11.39
C VAL A 353 1.39 13.61 12.03
N GLY A 354 0.26 13.04 12.48
CA GLY A 354 0.21 11.70 13.04
C GLY A 354 0.76 10.65 12.08
N ASN A 355 0.31 10.68 10.82
CA ASN A 355 0.78 9.77 9.79
C ASN A 355 2.29 9.91 9.52
N ALA A 356 2.81 11.13 9.44
CA ALA A 356 4.23 11.40 9.26
C ALA A 356 5.07 10.87 10.44
N LEU A 357 4.63 11.15 11.68
CA LEU A 357 5.27 10.65 12.90
C LEU A 357 5.24 9.11 12.95
N GLY A 358 4.08 8.51 12.68
CA GLY A 358 3.93 7.05 12.68
C GLY A 358 4.84 6.35 11.68
N ASN A 359 4.93 6.86 10.44
CA ASN A 359 5.87 6.35 9.44
C ASN A 359 7.32 6.60 9.84
N GLY A 360 7.65 7.79 10.39
CA GLY A 360 8.99 8.11 10.88
C GLY A 360 9.44 7.19 12.03
N ILE A 361 8.54 6.89 12.96
CA ILE A 361 8.77 5.89 14.02
C ILE A 361 8.94 4.50 13.42
N GLY A 362 8.05 4.12 12.48
CA GLY A 362 8.07 2.82 11.81
C GLY A 362 9.38 2.48 11.11
N THR A 363 10.10 3.50 10.58
CA THR A 363 11.43 3.29 9.96
C THR A 363 12.53 2.93 10.97
N ARG A 364 12.33 3.24 12.27
CA ARG A 364 13.31 3.05 13.34
C ARG A 364 12.92 1.97 14.34
N LEU A 365 11.71 1.46 14.23
CA LEU A 365 11.16 0.50 15.19
C LEU A 365 11.83 -0.86 15.05
N GLU A 366 12.42 -1.37 16.13
CA GLU A 366 12.85 -2.76 16.22
C GLU A 366 11.63 -3.64 16.53
N LEU A 367 11.20 -4.43 15.54
CA LEU A 367 9.95 -5.21 15.61
C LEU A 367 10.17 -6.58 16.30
N LYS A 368 10.58 -6.56 17.57
CA LYS A 368 10.75 -7.82 18.34
C LYS A 368 9.43 -8.56 18.58
N ASN A 369 8.33 -7.81 18.79
CA ASN A 369 6.99 -8.35 19.04
C ASN A 369 5.90 -7.52 18.34
N PRO A 370 5.73 -7.66 17.00
CA PRO A 370 4.76 -6.88 16.24
C PRO A 370 3.32 -6.95 16.79
N PRO A 371 2.80 -8.12 17.22
CA PRO A 371 1.43 -8.20 17.74
C PRO A 371 1.19 -7.35 18.99
N THR A 372 2.16 -7.25 19.90
CA THR A 372 2.06 -6.43 21.12
C THR A 372 1.94 -4.94 20.75
N ILE A 373 2.72 -4.49 19.77
CA ILE A 373 2.66 -3.11 19.27
C ILE A 373 1.30 -2.82 18.65
N VAL A 374 0.75 -3.76 17.87
CA VAL A 374 -0.59 -3.63 17.26
C VAL A 374 -1.67 -3.54 18.34
N VAL A 375 -1.63 -4.40 19.36
CA VAL A 375 -2.58 -4.34 20.50
C VAL A 375 -2.48 -2.99 21.21
N GLY A 376 -1.27 -2.52 21.51
CA GLY A 376 -1.04 -1.21 22.13
C GLY A 376 -1.55 -0.05 21.26
N SER A 377 -1.32 -0.10 19.95
CA SER A 377 -1.81 0.88 18.97
C SER A 377 -3.35 0.90 18.90
N THR A 378 -3.98 -0.27 18.89
CA THR A 378 -5.44 -0.40 18.89
C THR A 378 -6.03 0.10 20.22
N ALA A 379 -5.39 -0.21 21.35
CA ALA A 379 -5.80 0.29 22.65
C ALA A 379 -5.67 1.82 22.76
N ALA A 380 -4.60 2.41 22.22
CA ALA A 380 -4.45 3.86 22.15
C ALA A 380 -5.59 4.51 21.35
N CYS A 381 -5.95 3.94 20.19
CA CYS A 381 -7.10 4.40 19.40
C CYS A 381 -8.42 4.30 20.18
N PHE A 382 -8.65 3.20 20.87
CA PHE A 382 -9.83 3.02 21.71
C PHE A 382 -9.90 4.10 22.82
N VAL A 383 -8.81 4.31 23.55
CA VAL A 383 -8.75 5.31 24.63
C VAL A 383 -9.02 6.71 24.10
N VAL A 384 -8.37 7.14 23.02
CA VAL A 384 -8.60 8.49 22.48
C VAL A 384 -9.99 8.67 21.90
N ALA A 385 -10.61 7.63 21.36
CA ALA A 385 -12.00 7.67 20.89
C ALA A 385 -12.98 7.80 22.06
N VAL A 386 -12.76 7.09 23.18
CA VAL A 386 -13.54 7.23 24.41
C VAL A 386 -13.38 8.65 25.00
N LEU A 387 -12.16 9.17 25.06
CA LEU A 387 -11.92 10.54 25.50
C LEU A 387 -12.61 11.56 24.59
N ALA A 388 -12.58 11.36 23.27
CA ALA A 388 -13.27 12.23 22.33
C ALA A 388 -14.82 12.15 22.48
N ALA A 389 -15.36 10.99 22.86
CA ALA A 389 -16.77 10.85 23.19
C ALA A 389 -17.15 11.63 24.48
N ILE A 390 -16.29 11.56 25.51
CA ILE A 390 -16.50 12.23 26.80
C ILE A 390 -16.41 13.75 26.65
N PHE A 391 -15.35 14.25 26.01
CA PHE A 391 -15.12 15.68 25.87
C PHE A 391 -16.00 16.34 24.81
N GLY A 392 -16.37 15.63 23.75
CA GLY A 392 -17.29 16.09 22.70
C GLY A 392 -16.85 17.36 21.98
N ASN A 393 -15.53 17.65 21.88
CA ASN A 393 -15.01 18.88 21.29
C ASN A 393 -13.99 18.62 20.17
N VAL A 394 -13.70 19.67 19.39
CA VAL A 394 -12.83 19.59 18.21
C VAL A 394 -11.39 19.26 18.58
N LEU A 395 -10.89 19.74 19.73
CA LEU A 395 -9.53 19.43 20.17
C LEU A 395 -9.35 17.93 20.41
N ALA A 396 -10.32 17.29 21.06
CA ALA A 396 -10.31 15.85 21.27
C ALA A 396 -10.39 15.08 19.94
N ALA A 397 -11.15 15.59 18.96
CA ALA A 397 -11.18 15.03 17.61
C ALA A 397 -9.82 15.17 16.89
N CYS A 398 -9.12 16.29 17.03
CA CYS A 398 -7.76 16.47 16.51
C CYS A 398 -6.78 15.48 17.14
N ILE A 399 -6.83 15.28 18.46
CA ILE A 399 -5.99 14.31 19.17
C ILE A 399 -6.32 12.88 18.68
N ALA A 400 -7.59 12.54 18.54
CA ALA A 400 -8.02 11.25 18.01
C ALA A 400 -7.51 11.05 16.58
N ALA A 401 -7.55 12.06 15.71
CA ALA A 401 -7.06 11.99 14.35
C ALA A 401 -5.53 11.81 14.28
N LEU A 402 -4.80 12.53 15.13
CA LEU A 402 -3.33 12.40 15.23
C LEU A 402 -2.94 10.99 15.68
N VAL A 403 -3.53 10.49 16.77
CA VAL A 403 -3.23 9.16 17.29
C VAL A 403 -3.67 8.07 16.33
N ALA A 404 -4.88 8.15 15.76
CA ALA A 404 -5.40 7.17 14.82
C ALA A 404 -4.52 7.05 13.57
N SER A 405 -4.09 8.18 13.01
CA SER A 405 -3.24 8.18 11.80
C SER A 405 -1.82 7.68 12.10
N GLY A 406 -1.25 8.07 13.24
CA GLY A 406 0.07 7.61 13.67
C GLY A 406 0.09 6.10 13.96
N THR A 407 -0.87 5.62 14.73
CA THR A 407 -1.00 4.18 15.04
C THR A 407 -1.37 3.35 13.82
N SER A 408 -2.14 3.90 12.88
CA SER A 408 -2.43 3.24 11.59
C SER A 408 -1.15 2.99 10.79
N ALA A 409 -0.23 3.97 10.75
CA ALA A 409 1.06 3.81 10.08
C ALA A 409 1.94 2.76 10.79
N ILE A 410 2.08 2.84 12.12
CA ILE A 410 2.84 1.87 12.91
C ILE A 410 2.25 0.45 12.79
N GLY A 411 0.94 0.33 12.92
CA GLY A 411 0.25 -0.95 12.79
C GLY A 411 0.44 -1.59 11.43
N LYS A 412 0.45 -0.76 10.35
CA LYS A 412 0.75 -1.26 9.00
C LYS A 412 2.17 -1.82 8.90
N VAL A 413 3.17 -1.13 9.48
CA VAL A 413 4.55 -1.60 9.54
C VAL A 413 4.65 -2.94 10.28
N CYS A 414 3.94 -3.08 11.42
CA CYS A 414 3.90 -4.33 12.20
C CYS A 414 3.23 -5.48 11.43
N LEU A 415 2.14 -5.20 10.70
CA LEU A 415 1.46 -6.19 9.87
C LEU A 415 2.37 -6.66 8.73
N ASP A 416 3.03 -5.72 8.05
CA ASP A 416 3.94 -6.01 6.95
C ASP A 416 5.13 -6.87 7.42
N SER A 417 5.70 -6.58 8.60
CA SER A 417 6.72 -7.41 9.24
C SER A 417 6.20 -8.81 9.56
N SER A 418 5.00 -8.91 10.15
CA SER A 418 4.41 -10.22 10.49
C SER A 418 4.16 -11.07 9.24
N ILE A 419 3.75 -10.47 8.12
CA ILE A 419 3.59 -11.18 6.84
C ILE A 419 4.95 -11.68 6.31
N GLN A 420 5.98 -10.84 6.42
CA GLN A 420 7.33 -11.18 5.97
C GLN A 420 7.93 -12.34 6.78
N ASP A 421 7.70 -12.35 8.10
CA ASP A 421 8.26 -13.34 9.01
C ASP A 421 7.50 -14.68 8.98
N ASP A 422 6.17 -14.64 8.76
CA ASP A 422 5.30 -15.83 8.86
C ASP A 422 5.15 -16.59 7.53
N LEU A 423 5.38 -15.93 6.40
CA LEU A 423 5.08 -16.47 5.09
C LEU A 423 6.33 -16.60 4.20
N PRO A 424 6.44 -17.69 3.43
CA PRO A 424 7.48 -17.85 2.41
C PRO A 424 7.29 -16.82 1.29
N ASP A 425 8.36 -16.51 0.56
CA ASP A 425 8.40 -15.46 -0.46
C ASP A 425 7.31 -15.63 -1.53
N GLU A 426 7.00 -16.87 -1.89
CA GLU A 426 6.02 -17.23 -2.92
C GLU A 426 4.59 -16.83 -2.55
N SER A 427 4.25 -16.73 -1.26
CA SER A 427 2.90 -16.41 -0.79
C SER A 427 2.75 -14.97 -0.26
N ARG A 428 3.85 -14.24 -0.07
CA ARG A 428 3.82 -12.86 0.47
C ARG A 428 3.00 -11.91 -0.38
N ALA A 429 3.15 -11.95 -1.70
CA ALA A 429 2.44 -11.05 -2.61
C ALA A 429 0.91 -11.18 -2.49
N SER A 430 0.40 -12.42 -2.45
CA SER A 430 -1.01 -12.71 -2.23
C SER A 430 -1.49 -12.24 -0.85
N ALA A 431 -0.70 -12.47 0.21
CA ALA A 431 -1.02 -12.04 1.57
C ALA A 431 -1.13 -10.51 1.68
N PHE A 432 -0.19 -9.77 1.06
CA PHE A 432 -0.24 -8.31 1.02
C PHE A 432 -1.47 -7.78 0.31
N GLY A 433 -1.79 -8.32 -0.88
CA GLY A 433 -2.98 -7.92 -1.64
C GLY A 433 -4.27 -8.12 -0.85
N ARG A 434 -4.43 -9.28 -0.20
CA ARG A 434 -5.60 -9.61 0.62
C ARG A 434 -5.69 -8.78 1.89
N SER A 435 -4.56 -8.58 2.57
CA SER A 435 -4.50 -7.74 3.77
C SER A 435 -4.92 -6.30 3.44
N GLU A 436 -4.41 -5.74 2.35
CA GLU A 436 -4.76 -4.39 1.91
C GLU A 436 -6.26 -4.28 1.59
N THR A 437 -6.85 -5.30 0.93
CA THR A 437 -8.28 -5.35 0.65
C THR A 437 -9.10 -5.27 1.94
N VAL A 438 -8.77 -6.06 2.97
CA VAL A 438 -9.45 -6.03 4.27
C VAL A 438 -9.31 -4.67 4.94
N LEU A 439 -8.12 -4.08 4.92
CA LEU A 439 -7.89 -2.75 5.50
C LEU A 439 -8.69 -1.66 4.79
N GLN A 440 -8.83 -1.72 3.47
CA GLN A 440 -9.66 -0.78 2.72
C GLN A 440 -11.15 -0.95 3.02
N LEU A 441 -11.64 -2.19 3.13
CA LEU A 441 -13.03 -2.46 3.54
C LEU A 441 -13.32 -1.92 4.94
N SER A 442 -12.40 -2.11 5.89
CA SER A 442 -12.52 -1.57 7.24
C SER A 442 -12.58 -0.04 7.24
N TRP A 443 -11.75 0.61 6.41
CA TRP A 443 -11.77 2.06 6.25
C TRP A 443 -13.11 2.54 5.66
N VAL A 444 -13.61 1.88 4.61
CA VAL A 444 -14.91 2.20 3.98
C VAL A 444 -16.04 2.03 4.98
N PHE A 445 -16.05 0.95 5.76
CA PHE A 445 -17.04 0.74 6.81
C PHE A 445 -17.05 1.89 7.82
N GLY A 446 -15.88 2.32 8.31
CA GLY A 446 -15.75 3.48 9.19
C GLY A 446 -16.25 4.77 8.55
N ALA A 447 -15.89 5.02 7.28
CA ALA A 447 -16.34 6.17 6.51
C ALA A 447 -17.87 6.19 6.35
N SER A 448 -18.49 5.02 6.09
CA SER A 448 -19.94 4.89 6.01
C SER A 448 -20.63 5.25 7.34
N LEU A 449 -20.07 4.83 8.46
CA LEU A 449 -20.56 5.23 9.79
C LEU A 449 -20.48 6.74 9.99
N GLY A 450 -19.39 7.36 9.54
CA GLY A 450 -19.20 8.81 9.63
C GLY A 450 -20.27 9.61 8.88
N VAL A 451 -20.84 9.03 7.85
CA VAL A 451 -21.94 9.62 7.07
C VAL A 451 -23.31 9.37 7.69
N LEU A 452 -23.55 8.12 8.12
CA LEU A 452 -24.86 7.68 8.61
C LEU A 452 -25.20 8.26 9.98
N LEU A 453 -24.20 8.57 10.80
CA LEU A 453 -24.41 9.07 12.15
C LEU A 453 -24.77 10.56 12.15
N PRO A 454 -25.66 11.00 13.07
CA PRO A 454 -25.90 12.42 13.28
C PRO A 454 -24.61 13.16 13.65
N PRO A 455 -24.43 14.41 13.21
CA PRO A 455 -23.20 15.17 13.39
C PRO A 455 -23.05 15.73 14.83
N TYR A 456 -23.17 14.86 15.81
CA TYR A 456 -22.86 15.15 17.22
C TYR A 456 -21.58 14.42 17.62
N LEU A 457 -20.52 15.17 17.98
CA LEU A 457 -19.20 14.58 18.29
C LEU A 457 -19.28 13.47 19.34
N TRP A 458 -19.97 13.71 20.45
CA TRP A 458 -20.09 12.74 21.53
C TRP A 458 -20.75 11.43 21.06
N LEU A 459 -21.82 11.52 20.24
CA LEU A 459 -22.56 10.34 19.75
C LEU A 459 -21.73 9.56 18.73
N GLY A 460 -21.12 10.25 17.76
CA GLY A 460 -20.28 9.61 16.75
C GLY A 460 -19.10 8.88 17.37
N PHE A 461 -18.38 9.53 18.29
CA PHE A 461 -17.27 8.91 18.98
C PHE A 461 -17.70 7.80 19.96
N THR A 462 -18.87 7.88 20.58
CA THR A 462 -19.40 6.79 21.42
C THR A 462 -19.63 5.52 20.58
N VAL A 463 -20.32 5.63 19.45
CA VAL A 463 -20.57 4.48 18.56
C VAL A 463 -19.27 3.86 18.08
N VAL A 464 -18.32 4.69 17.63
CA VAL A 464 -17.03 4.19 17.16
C VAL A 464 -16.23 3.58 18.30
N SER A 465 -16.26 4.14 19.51
CA SER A 465 -15.56 3.58 20.66
C SER A 465 -16.04 2.16 21.00
N VAL A 466 -17.34 1.90 20.92
CA VAL A 466 -17.87 0.54 21.11
C VAL A 466 -17.30 -0.43 20.07
N LEU A 467 -17.26 -0.03 18.81
CA LEU A 467 -16.69 -0.87 17.74
C LEU A 467 -15.19 -1.10 17.92
N LEU A 468 -14.44 -0.05 18.32
CA LEU A 468 -13.02 -0.18 18.63
C LEU A 468 -12.77 -1.09 19.83
N GLY A 469 -13.63 -1.05 20.84
CA GLY A 469 -13.58 -1.96 22.01
C GLY A 469 -13.77 -3.43 21.61
N ILE A 470 -14.74 -3.71 20.75
CA ILE A 470 -14.97 -5.06 20.18
C ILE A 470 -13.76 -5.49 19.35
N GLY A 471 -13.25 -4.61 18.48
CA GLY A 471 -12.08 -4.88 17.66
C GLY A 471 -10.80 -5.10 18.49
N LEU A 472 -10.60 -4.33 19.56
CA LEU A 472 -9.49 -4.52 20.50
C LEU A 472 -9.58 -5.87 21.21
N LEU A 473 -10.78 -6.23 21.70
CA LEU A 473 -11.02 -7.53 22.33
C LEU A 473 -10.72 -8.67 21.36
N GLN A 474 -11.21 -8.58 20.14
CA GLN A 474 -10.94 -9.57 19.08
C GLN A 474 -9.43 -9.66 18.78
N THR A 475 -8.73 -8.53 18.71
CA THR A 475 -7.27 -8.49 18.47
C THR A 475 -6.51 -9.20 19.58
N ILE A 476 -6.86 -8.92 20.85
CA ILE A 476 -6.26 -9.55 22.04
C ILE A 476 -6.55 -11.06 22.06
N MET A 477 -7.81 -11.45 21.81
CA MET A 477 -8.20 -12.85 21.78
C MET A 477 -7.45 -13.62 20.68
N THR A 478 -7.35 -13.04 19.47
CA THR A 478 -6.60 -13.66 18.38
C THR A 478 -5.12 -13.80 18.74
N TRP A 479 -4.53 -12.79 19.34
CA TRP A 479 -3.15 -12.86 19.82
C TRP A 479 -2.94 -13.97 20.86
N ARG A 480 -3.91 -14.16 21.77
CA ARG A 480 -3.90 -15.24 22.77
C ARG A 480 -4.27 -16.63 22.24
N GLY A 481 -4.66 -16.74 20.97
CA GLY A 481 -4.99 -18.02 20.30
C GLY A 481 -6.46 -18.40 20.33
N SER A 482 -7.35 -17.49 20.73
CA SER A 482 -8.80 -17.61 20.65
C SER A 482 -9.38 -16.61 19.64
N SER A 483 -10.66 -16.67 19.33
CA SER A 483 -11.32 -15.72 18.44
C SER A 483 -12.81 -15.65 18.73
N LEU A 484 -13.39 -14.44 18.70
CA LEU A 484 -14.84 -14.25 18.75
C LEU A 484 -15.52 -14.78 17.50
N VAL A 485 -14.82 -14.69 16.36
CA VAL A 485 -15.35 -15.14 15.07
C VAL A 485 -14.77 -16.51 14.72
N PRO A 486 -15.60 -17.57 14.65
CA PRO A 486 -15.12 -18.90 14.29
C PRO A 486 -14.39 -18.90 12.95
N GLY A 487 -13.25 -19.58 12.86
CA GLY A 487 -12.45 -19.70 11.63
C GLY A 487 -11.51 -18.53 11.33
N LEU A 488 -11.63 -17.38 12.00
CA LEU A 488 -10.79 -16.19 11.77
C LEU A 488 -9.79 -15.91 12.90
N GLY A 489 -9.33 -16.95 13.60
CA GLY A 489 -8.36 -16.86 14.70
C GLY A 489 -6.91 -17.13 14.32
N GLY A 490 -6.59 -17.38 13.05
CA GLY A 490 -5.23 -17.68 12.61
C GLY A 490 -4.68 -19.01 13.16
N ARG A 491 -5.53 -19.99 13.43
CA ARG A 491 -5.12 -21.33 13.86
C ARG A 491 -4.46 -22.05 12.69
N ARG A 492 -3.14 -22.10 12.71
CA ARG A 492 -2.32 -22.94 11.85
C ARG A 492 -1.75 -24.04 12.74
N PRO A 493 -1.84 -25.32 12.37
CA PRO A 493 -1.15 -26.40 13.11
C PRO A 493 0.35 -26.12 13.12
N ASP A 494 0.99 -26.28 14.28
CA ASP A 494 2.43 -26.02 14.46
C ASP A 494 3.30 -26.93 13.57
N HIS A 495 2.71 -27.97 12.97
CA HIS A 495 3.36 -28.93 12.08
C HIS A 495 3.02 -28.77 10.60
N ALA A 496 2.28 -27.73 10.21
CA ALA A 496 2.16 -27.41 8.79
C ALA A 496 3.50 -26.83 8.32
N MET A 497 4.45 -27.72 8.02
CA MET A 497 5.64 -27.33 7.30
C MET A 497 5.23 -26.59 6.03
N PRO A 498 5.95 -25.51 5.64
CA PRO A 498 5.76 -24.96 4.32
C PRO A 498 5.85 -26.12 3.34
N THR A 499 4.81 -26.32 2.54
CA THR A 499 4.80 -27.35 1.50
C THR A 499 6.02 -27.05 0.65
N MET A 500 7.05 -27.89 0.72
CA MET A 500 8.22 -27.73 -0.12
C MET A 500 7.72 -27.62 -1.55
N ALA A 501 8.21 -26.61 -2.26
CA ALA A 501 7.95 -26.48 -3.67
C ALA A 501 8.13 -27.86 -4.30
N PHE A 502 7.09 -28.38 -4.94
CA PHE A 502 7.21 -29.61 -5.70
C PHE A 502 8.37 -29.40 -6.66
N ALA A 503 9.49 -30.09 -6.43
CA ALA A 503 10.50 -30.19 -7.45
C ALA A 503 9.77 -30.70 -8.69
N ALA A 504 9.78 -29.92 -9.74
CA ALA A 504 9.20 -30.32 -11.01
C ALA A 504 9.73 -31.74 -11.31
N PRO A 505 8.86 -32.70 -11.65
CA PRO A 505 9.32 -34.03 -11.97
C PRO A 505 10.37 -33.88 -13.07
N THR A 506 11.60 -34.20 -12.73
CA THR A 506 12.69 -34.24 -13.70
C THR A 506 12.26 -35.18 -14.82
N THR A 507 12.17 -34.65 -16.01
CA THR A 507 11.77 -35.35 -17.26
C THR A 507 12.68 -36.55 -17.61
N ASP A 508 13.65 -36.85 -16.78
CA ASP A 508 14.57 -37.98 -16.97
C ASP A 508 13.97 -39.37 -16.63
N ARG A 509 12.80 -39.43 -15.97
CA ARG A 509 12.14 -40.72 -15.71
C ARG A 509 11.23 -41.23 -16.82
N LEU A 510 11.02 -40.48 -17.89
CA LEU A 510 10.18 -40.91 -19.02
C LEU A 510 10.97 -41.57 -20.17
N ARG A 511 12.28 -41.82 -20.03
CA ARG A 511 13.10 -42.52 -21.05
C ARG A 511 13.49 -43.93 -20.70
N ALA A 512 12.99 -44.50 -19.65
CA ALA A 512 13.16 -45.92 -19.34
C ALA A 512 11.93 -46.73 -19.78
N HIS A 513 11.70 -46.87 -21.09
CA HIS A 513 10.91 -47.97 -21.59
C HIS A 513 11.77 -49.23 -21.60
N PRO A 514 11.34 -50.34 -20.98
CA PRO A 514 12.02 -51.62 -21.14
C PRO A 514 11.78 -52.10 -22.59
N ARG A 515 12.88 -52.22 -23.33
CA ARG A 515 12.87 -52.93 -24.61
C ARG A 515 12.60 -54.41 -24.28
N THR A 516 11.49 -54.92 -24.76
CA THR A 516 11.20 -56.38 -24.85
C THR A 516 12.28 -57.05 -25.70
N GLU A 517 13.20 -57.77 -25.06
CA GLU A 517 14.09 -58.70 -25.72
C GLU A 517 13.35 -60.01 -26.02
N ARG A 518 13.32 -60.36 -27.30
CA ARG A 518 12.89 -61.65 -27.84
C ARG A 518 13.98 -62.66 -27.58
N ALA A 519 13.61 -63.77 -26.97
CA ALA A 519 14.45 -64.91 -26.71
C ALA A 519 14.87 -65.63 -27.96
N THR A 520 16.18 -65.88 -28.14
CA THR A 520 16.74 -67.09 -28.80
C THR A 520 18.06 -67.44 -28.11
N GLY A 521 18.14 -68.66 -27.65
CA GLY A 521 19.24 -69.23 -26.89
C GLY A 521 20.46 -69.70 -27.74
N PRO A 522 21.27 -70.71 -27.31
CA PRO A 522 22.39 -70.48 -26.40
C PRO A 522 23.75 -70.87 -27.09
N SER A 523 24.89 -70.42 -26.60
CA SER A 523 26.18 -71.18 -26.66
C SER A 523 27.38 -70.36 -26.17
N GLY A 524 28.20 -70.93 -25.27
CA GLY A 524 29.63 -70.67 -25.18
C GLY A 524 30.13 -69.88 -23.95
N ALA A 525 30.56 -70.60 -22.92
CA ALA A 525 31.48 -70.16 -21.83
C ALA A 525 32.95 -70.22 -22.36
N PRO A 526 33.97 -69.92 -21.53
CA PRO A 526 34.28 -68.78 -20.65
C PRO A 526 35.67 -68.16 -20.93
N THR A 527 36.04 -67.00 -20.48
CA THR A 527 37.43 -66.70 -20.10
C THR A 527 37.56 -65.52 -19.13
N ARG A 528 38.29 -65.83 -18.14
CA ARG A 528 38.81 -65.17 -16.95
C ARG A 528 39.77 -64.01 -17.31
N ALA A 529 39.74 -62.86 -16.69
CA ALA A 529 40.89 -62.04 -16.34
C ALA A 529 40.58 -61.04 -15.22
N GLN A 530 41.49 -61.01 -14.28
CA GLN A 530 41.49 -60.31 -13.01
C GLN A 530 41.92 -58.84 -13.10
N PRO A 531 41.92 -58.09 -11.97
CA PRO A 531 41.89 -56.65 -11.89
C PRO A 531 43.29 -56.03 -11.82
N GLN A 532 43.39 -54.75 -12.16
CA GLN A 532 44.56 -53.92 -11.85
C GLN A 532 44.21 -52.73 -10.97
N THR A 533 44.71 -52.81 -9.77
CA THR A 533 44.99 -51.76 -8.80
C THR A 533 46.01 -50.78 -9.34
N TYR A 534 45.82 -49.50 -9.10
CA TYR A 534 46.91 -48.53 -9.12
C TYR A 534 46.80 -47.61 -7.91
N SER A 535 47.87 -47.61 -7.09
CA SER A 535 48.10 -46.84 -5.88
C SER A 535 49.02 -45.63 -6.17
N PRO A 536 49.09 -44.64 -5.26
CA PRO A 536 49.67 -43.34 -5.55
C PRO A 536 51.17 -43.25 -5.29
N ARG A 537 51.82 -42.30 -5.85
CA ARG A 537 53.21 -41.93 -5.51
C ARG A 537 53.39 -40.47 -5.19
N ASP A 538 53.90 -40.28 -3.99
CA ASP A 538 54.60 -39.17 -3.39
C ASP A 538 55.67 -38.50 -4.27
N ARG A 539 55.87 -37.22 -4.00
CA ARG A 539 57.13 -36.48 -3.83
C ARG A 539 56.77 -35.03 -3.58
N GLY A 540 57.11 -34.42 -2.50
CA GLY A 540 58.33 -34.37 -1.70
C GLY A 540 58.96 -33.00 -1.87
N GLY A 541 59.10 -32.25 -0.79
CA GLY A 541 60.32 -31.46 -0.62
C GLY A 541 60.17 -29.97 -0.22
N HIS A 542 60.37 -29.74 1.07
CA HIS A 542 61.22 -28.68 1.67
C HIS A 542 60.89 -27.20 1.44
N THR A 543 60.93 -26.31 2.36
CA THR A 543 61.58 -25.94 3.65
C THR A 543 61.14 -24.48 3.92
N SER A 544 60.88 -23.97 5.01
CA SER A 544 61.50 -23.63 6.25
C SER A 544 60.93 -22.34 6.82
N HIS A 545 60.64 -22.35 8.06
CA HIS A 545 60.45 -21.27 9.03
C HIS A 545 61.65 -20.30 9.13
N PRO A 546 61.68 -19.19 9.92
CA PRO A 546 60.77 -18.70 10.97
C PRO A 546 60.67 -17.15 11.14
N GLY A 547 59.71 -16.70 11.98
CA GLY A 547 59.98 -15.74 13.05
C GLY A 547 59.80 -14.25 12.80
N HIS A 548 58.86 -13.60 13.43
CA HIS A 548 59.03 -12.64 14.50
C HIS A 548 57.74 -11.90 14.82
N ARG A 549 57.29 -12.03 16.05
CA ARG A 549 56.59 -10.94 16.79
C ARG A 549 57.65 -9.99 17.34
N PRO A 550 57.40 -8.76 17.67
CA PRO A 550 56.77 -8.43 18.94
C PRO A 550 55.84 -7.21 18.99
N ASP A 551 55.10 -7.17 20.10
CA ASP A 551 54.38 -6.10 20.77
C ASP A 551 54.90 -4.67 20.65
N HIS A 552 53.92 -3.72 20.77
CA HIS A 552 53.91 -2.56 21.71
C HIS A 552 52.57 -1.82 21.54
N SER A 553 51.68 -1.86 22.49
CA SER A 553 51.35 -0.91 23.59
C SER A 553 51.38 0.59 23.20
N GLY A 554 50.24 1.28 23.48
CA GLY A 554 50.26 2.64 23.99
C GLY A 554 49.24 3.61 23.44
N LYS A 555 48.21 3.84 24.20
CA LYS A 555 47.59 5.11 24.61
C LYS A 555 47.60 6.29 23.63
N HIS A 556 46.44 6.78 23.19
CA HIS A 556 45.77 7.99 23.68
C HIS A 556 44.33 8.00 23.23
#